data_e6ac313d20febd391cf57eddd2cce9b0
#
_entry.id   e6ac313d20febd391cf57eddd2cce9b0
#
_cell.length_a   1.000
_cell.length_b   1.000
_cell.length_c   1.000
_cell.angle_alpha   90.00
_cell.angle_beta   90.00
_cell.angle_gamma   90.00
#
_symmetry.space_group_name_H-M   'P 1'
#
loop_
_entity.id
_entity.type
_entity.pdbx_description
1 polymer ?
#
loop_
_entity_poly.entity_id
_entity_poly.type
_entity_poly.pdbx_seq_one_letter_code
_entity_poly.pdbx_strand_id
1 'polypeptide(L)'
;MNLKGIIGTAALALAWALPANAVDLLVTQYKNDPSGAPYGIALEKGFFKKHGLDITGIISGAGGGSSVRNAMASDLGYGDVTAAPVIAAAEQGQDVKIVSITARSLADLVLVVMPDSPLKTPADLKGKKFGISNPKSLGEMMGVLVMEKAGLKQGDVQMTALGSLSGALTALENGVVDATSIPIILFRSRGGESKYRVLVGPKDLPLIPSQVGMATSQAIKEQPEKLRAIQTARREGTKFIYEHTDEAIDILSKIYEPLPRNDVGVMVKELVQAKFWSEGRIEMPLLEQTMHAMKGVGMLQKDVDLSKVVDSSFLPPDLQK
;
A
#
# COMPACT_ATOMS: atom_id res chain seq x y z
N MET A 1 -48.45 -29.17 -58.10
CA MET A 1 -48.42 -28.94 -56.65
C MET A 1 -46.98 -28.96 -56.21
N ASN A 2 -46.34 -27.78 -56.11
CA ASN A 2 -44.90 -27.66 -55.77
C ASN A 2 -44.77 -27.13 -54.37
N LEU A 3 -44.28 -27.96 -53.44
CA LEU A 3 -43.85 -27.53 -52.11
C LEU A 3 -42.34 -27.14 -52.22
N LYS A 4 -42.06 -25.85 -52.07
CA LYS A 4 -40.68 -25.36 -51.86
C LYS A 4 -40.42 -25.31 -50.37
N GLY A 5 -39.56 -26.19 -49.84
CA GLY A 5 -39.05 -26.14 -48.49
C GLY A 5 -38.03 -25.00 -48.33
N ILE A 6 -38.25 -24.13 -47.33
CA ILE A 6 -37.32 -23.09 -46.91
C ILE A 6 -36.41 -23.72 -45.87
N ILE A 7 -35.15 -23.90 -46.24
CA ILE A 7 -34.08 -24.27 -45.29
C ILE A 7 -33.55 -22.97 -44.68
N GLY A 8 -33.92 -22.72 -43.46
CA GLY A 8 -33.35 -21.61 -42.67
C GLY A 8 -32.02 -22.01 -42.12
N THR A 9 -30.97 -21.41 -42.62
CA THR A 9 -29.58 -21.52 -42.07
C THR A 9 -29.45 -20.68 -40.82
N ALA A 10 -29.45 -21.29 -39.65
CA ALA A 10 -29.08 -20.63 -38.42
C ALA A 10 -27.55 -20.48 -38.38
N ALA A 11 -27.07 -19.26 -38.58
CA ALA A 11 -25.67 -18.91 -38.37
C ALA A 11 -25.39 -18.85 -36.88
N LEU A 12 -24.73 -19.88 -36.33
CA LEU A 12 -24.13 -19.79 -34.99
C LEU A 12 -22.94 -18.82 -35.07
N ALA A 13 -23.12 -17.64 -34.51
CA ALA A 13 -22.02 -16.74 -34.24
C ALA A 13 -21.17 -17.32 -33.09
N LEU A 14 -20.10 -18.03 -33.40
CA LEU A 14 -19.02 -18.34 -32.47
C LEU A 14 -18.35 -17.01 -32.13
N ALA A 15 -18.65 -16.47 -30.96
CA ALA A 15 -17.84 -15.42 -30.37
C ALA A 15 -16.48 -16.04 -30.02
N TRP A 16 -15.48 -15.73 -30.80
CA TRP A 16 -14.10 -16.03 -30.50
C TRP A 16 -13.74 -15.16 -29.29
N ALA A 17 -13.73 -15.77 -28.10
CA ALA A 17 -13.08 -15.18 -26.94
C ALA A 17 -11.58 -15.10 -27.29
N LEU A 18 -11.09 -13.88 -27.54
CA LEU A 18 -9.67 -13.63 -27.63
C LEU A 18 -9.05 -14.13 -26.32
N PRO A 19 -7.93 -14.87 -26.36
CA PRO A 19 -7.25 -15.25 -25.13
C PRO A 19 -6.94 -13.96 -24.37
N ALA A 20 -7.45 -13.83 -23.15
CA ALA A 20 -7.03 -12.78 -22.26
C ALA A 20 -5.52 -12.97 -22.07
N ASN A 21 -4.70 -12.03 -22.56
CA ASN A 21 -3.27 -12.10 -22.33
C ASN A 21 -3.04 -12.10 -20.83
N ALA A 22 -2.38 -13.16 -20.34
CA ALA A 22 -1.95 -13.27 -18.96
C ALA A 22 -1.11 -12.04 -18.58
N VAL A 23 -1.46 -11.35 -17.54
CA VAL A 23 -0.80 -10.10 -17.14
C VAL A 23 -0.43 -10.17 -15.66
N ASP A 24 0.75 -9.68 -15.33
CA ASP A 24 1.18 -9.53 -13.95
C ASP A 24 0.80 -8.15 -13.41
N LEU A 25 0.37 -8.12 -12.15
CA LEU A 25 0.00 -6.90 -11.44
C LEU A 25 1.16 -6.39 -10.59
N LEU A 26 1.53 -5.12 -10.74
CA LEU A 26 2.56 -4.51 -9.91
C LEU A 26 1.99 -4.11 -8.55
N VAL A 27 2.59 -4.62 -7.47
CA VAL A 27 2.31 -4.21 -6.10
C VAL A 27 3.63 -3.90 -5.39
N THR A 28 3.73 -2.71 -4.82
CA THR A 28 4.96 -2.29 -4.11
C THR A 28 5.22 -3.19 -2.91
N GLN A 29 6.47 -3.69 -2.82
CA GLN A 29 6.97 -4.53 -1.72
C GLN A 29 6.07 -5.73 -1.39
N TYR A 30 5.35 -6.27 -2.36
CA TYR A 30 4.57 -7.48 -2.20
C TYR A 30 5.40 -8.58 -1.52
N LYS A 31 4.88 -9.27 -0.53
CA LYS A 31 5.54 -10.22 0.39
C LYS A 31 6.39 -9.57 1.51
N ASN A 32 6.76 -8.30 1.42
CA ASN A 32 7.55 -7.61 2.44
C ASN A 32 6.74 -6.51 3.17
N ASP A 33 5.54 -6.21 2.66
CA ASP A 33 4.62 -5.20 3.18
C ASP A 33 3.20 -5.77 3.16
N PRO A 34 2.42 -5.64 4.25
CA PRO A 34 1.08 -6.21 4.33
C PRO A 34 0.03 -5.47 3.49
N SER A 35 0.33 -4.28 2.96
CA SER A 35 -0.62 -3.51 2.15
C SER A 35 -1.10 -4.27 0.91
N GLY A 36 -0.25 -5.10 0.32
CA GLY A 36 -0.57 -5.95 -0.83
C GLY A 36 -1.45 -7.16 -0.53
N ALA A 37 -1.77 -7.45 0.73
CA ALA A 37 -2.56 -8.63 1.13
C ALA A 37 -3.87 -8.80 0.35
N PRO A 38 -4.71 -7.75 0.12
CA PRO A 38 -5.94 -7.90 -0.65
C PRO A 38 -5.74 -8.42 -2.07
N TYR A 39 -4.64 -8.06 -2.72
CA TYR A 39 -4.31 -8.57 -4.06
C TYR A 39 -3.91 -10.03 -4.03
N GLY A 40 -3.12 -10.44 -3.02
CA GLY A 40 -2.75 -11.83 -2.82
C GLY A 40 -3.97 -12.72 -2.56
N ILE A 41 -4.89 -12.26 -1.70
CA ILE A 41 -6.18 -12.93 -1.47
C ILE A 41 -7.00 -12.98 -2.76
N ALA A 42 -7.08 -11.87 -3.52
CA ALA A 42 -7.85 -11.83 -4.76
C ALA A 42 -7.32 -12.79 -5.81
N LEU A 43 -6.00 -12.95 -5.89
CA LEU A 43 -5.36 -13.92 -6.78
C LEU A 43 -5.67 -15.35 -6.34
N GLU A 44 -5.44 -15.68 -5.07
CA GLU A 44 -5.61 -17.02 -4.54
C GLU A 44 -7.07 -17.49 -4.54
N LYS A 45 -8.02 -16.58 -4.28
CA LYS A 45 -9.46 -16.85 -4.31
C LYS A 45 -10.08 -16.76 -5.71
N GLY A 46 -9.28 -16.42 -6.74
CA GLY A 46 -9.74 -16.31 -8.12
C GLY A 46 -10.66 -15.11 -8.39
N PHE A 47 -10.64 -14.05 -7.56
CA PHE A 47 -11.52 -12.91 -7.74
C PHE A 47 -11.17 -12.11 -9.01
N PHE A 48 -9.91 -12.04 -9.43
CA PHE A 48 -9.54 -11.46 -10.71
C PHE A 48 -10.21 -12.19 -11.87
N LYS A 49 -10.09 -13.53 -11.89
CA LYS A 49 -10.70 -14.37 -12.92
C LYS A 49 -12.24 -14.25 -12.94
N LYS A 50 -12.87 -14.16 -11.77
CA LYS A 50 -14.32 -13.91 -11.62
C LYS A 50 -14.75 -12.63 -12.32
N HIS A 51 -13.89 -11.60 -12.36
CA HIS A 51 -14.14 -10.31 -13.00
C HIS A 51 -13.50 -10.20 -14.40
N GLY A 52 -13.18 -11.32 -15.05
CA GLY A 52 -12.71 -11.36 -16.42
C GLY A 52 -11.25 -10.96 -16.63
N LEU A 53 -10.44 -10.93 -15.56
CA LEU A 53 -9.02 -10.63 -15.61
C LEU A 53 -8.18 -11.90 -15.46
N ASP A 54 -7.27 -12.13 -16.38
CA ASP A 54 -6.28 -13.21 -16.31
C ASP A 54 -4.98 -12.69 -15.66
N ILE A 55 -5.08 -12.34 -14.37
CA ILE A 55 -3.90 -11.98 -13.56
C ILE A 55 -3.26 -13.30 -13.11
N THR A 56 -2.04 -13.56 -13.57
CA THR A 56 -1.30 -14.81 -13.30
C THR A 56 -0.26 -14.66 -12.20
N GLY A 57 0.14 -13.43 -11.89
CA GLY A 57 1.14 -13.15 -10.87
C GLY A 57 1.08 -11.73 -10.33
N ILE A 58 1.84 -11.52 -9.25
CA ILE A 58 2.06 -10.21 -8.66
C ILE A 58 3.57 -9.92 -8.68
N ILE A 59 3.95 -8.86 -9.40
CA ILE A 59 5.33 -8.36 -9.42
C ILE A 59 5.55 -7.48 -8.20
N SER A 60 6.57 -7.79 -7.41
CA SER A 60 6.96 -6.98 -6.26
C SER A 60 7.78 -5.77 -6.70
N GLY A 61 7.21 -4.57 -6.57
CA GLY A 61 7.95 -3.32 -6.77
C GLY A 61 8.92 -3.03 -5.62
N ALA A 62 10.05 -2.38 -5.92
CA ALA A 62 11.06 -2.06 -4.91
C ALA A 62 10.66 -0.91 -3.96
N GLY A 63 9.62 -0.16 -4.28
CA GLY A 63 9.14 0.99 -3.52
C GLY A 63 9.54 2.35 -4.12
N GLY A 64 8.99 3.41 -3.54
CA GLY A 64 9.28 4.78 -3.96
C GLY A 64 8.96 5.06 -5.43
N GLY A 65 9.69 6.01 -6.02
CA GLY A 65 9.49 6.43 -7.41
C GLY A 65 9.80 5.34 -8.45
N SER A 66 10.56 4.28 -8.09
CA SER A 66 10.81 3.16 -9.01
C SER A 66 9.54 2.34 -9.25
N SER A 67 8.73 2.09 -8.21
CA SER A 67 7.43 1.41 -8.37
C SER A 67 6.46 2.24 -9.21
N VAL A 68 6.44 3.57 -9.04
CA VAL A 68 5.61 4.45 -9.88
C VAL A 68 6.02 4.33 -11.35
N ARG A 69 7.32 4.45 -11.66
CA ARG A 69 7.81 4.31 -13.05
C ARG A 69 7.51 2.94 -13.64
N ASN A 70 7.70 1.88 -12.87
CA ASN A 70 7.42 0.52 -13.33
C ASN A 70 5.92 0.30 -13.58
N ALA A 71 5.05 0.86 -12.74
CA ALA A 71 3.60 0.82 -12.96
C ALA A 71 3.20 1.57 -14.22
N MET A 72 3.79 2.76 -14.47
CA MET A 72 3.54 3.53 -15.69
C MET A 72 3.99 2.80 -16.96
N ALA A 73 5.07 2.02 -16.87
CA ALA A 73 5.63 1.25 -18.00
C ALA A 73 5.02 -0.15 -18.15
N SER A 74 4.15 -0.59 -17.25
CA SER A 74 3.51 -1.90 -17.31
C SER A 74 2.41 -1.95 -18.39
N ASP A 75 2.08 -3.14 -18.88
CA ASP A 75 0.99 -3.36 -19.86
C ASP A 75 -0.37 -2.89 -19.34
N LEU A 76 -0.57 -2.91 -18.01
CA LEU A 76 -1.78 -2.40 -17.38
C LEU A 76 -1.78 -0.88 -17.23
N GLY A 77 -0.61 -0.22 -17.26
CA GLY A 77 -0.48 1.18 -16.87
C GLY A 77 -1.04 1.45 -15.47
N TYR A 78 -1.04 0.41 -14.61
CA TYR A 78 -1.60 0.41 -13.25
C TYR A 78 -0.63 -0.25 -12.27
N GLY A 79 -0.66 0.20 -11.02
CA GLY A 79 0.03 -0.46 -9.92
C GLY A 79 -0.50 0.01 -8.56
N ASP A 80 -0.32 -0.85 -7.56
CA ASP A 80 -0.48 -0.47 -6.16
C ASP A 80 0.86 0.05 -5.64
N VAL A 81 0.91 1.34 -5.35
CA VAL A 81 2.17 2.05 -5.08
C VAL A 81 2.05 2.99 -3.90
N THR A 82 3.17 3.32 -3.27
CA THR A 82 3.21 4.25 -2.14
C THR A 82 2.64 5.62 -2.54
N ALA A 83 1.76 6.20 -1.74
CA ALA A 83 1.01 7.42 -2.04
C ALA A 83 1.93 8.64 -2.27
N ALA A 84 2.90 8.88 -1.40
CA ALA A 84 3.78 10.04 -1.48
C ALA A 84 4.59 10.11 -2.79
N PRO A 85 5.23 9.04 -3.31
CA PRO A 85 5.87 9.06 -4.63
C PRO A 85 4.92 9.35 -5.79
N VAL A 86 3.63 8.97 -5.73
CA VAL A 86 2.64 9.32 -6.77
C VAL A 86 2.37 10.81 -6.76
N ILE A 87 2.17 11.41 -5.58
CA ILE A 87 1.96 12.85 -5.44
C ILE A 87 3.19 13.63 -5.92
N ALA A 88 4.40 13.15 -5.58
CA ALA A 88 5.65 13.76 -6.06
C ALA A 88 5.82 13.64 -7.60
N ALA A 89 5.40 12.53 -8.19
CA ALA A 89 5.39 12.35 -9.65
C ALA A 89 4.40 13.31 -10.32
N ALA A 90 3.22 13.52 -9.72
CA ALA A 90 2.23 14.50 -10.19
C ALA A 90 2.76 15.94 -10.09
N GLU A 91 3.48 16.32 -9.01
CA GLU A 91 4.16 17.61 -8.90
C GLU A 91 5.12 17.87 -10.06
N GLN A 92 5.82 16.81 -10.51
CA GLN A 92 6.76 16.84 -11.63
C GLN A 92 6.07 16.82 -13.01
N GLY A 93 4.74 16.80 -13.05
CA GLY A 93 3.95 16.77 -14.29
C GLY A 93 3.91 15.40 -14.96
N GLN A 94 4.23 14.31 -14.24
CA GLN A 94 4.10 12.97 -14.79
C GLN A 94 2.62 12.57 -14.91
N ASP A 95 2.32 11.73 -15.90
CA ASP A 95 0.97 11.25 -16.18
C ASP A 95 0.56 10.15 -15.21
N VAL A 96 0.13 10.56 -14.03
CA VAL A 96 -0.34 9.67 -12.96
C VAL A 96 -1.66 10.14 -12.38
N LYS A 97 -2.57 9.18 -12.11
CA LYS A 97 -3.83 9.40 -11.40
C LYS A 97 -3.92 8.44 -10.22
N ILE A 98 -4.40 8.94 -9.09
CA ILE A 98 -4.81 8.12 -7.94
C ILE A 98 -6.24 7.66 -8.20
N VAL A 99 -6.46 6.36 -8.35
CA VAL A 99 -7.78 5.78 -8.65
C VAL A 99 -8.40 5.06 -7.45
N SER A 100 -7.64 4.86 -6.38
CA SER A 100 -8.13 4.33 -5.10
C SER A 100 -7.12 4.60 -3.97
N ILE A 101 -7.59 4.68 -2.72
CA ILE A 101 -6.74 4.50 -1.54
C ILE A 101 -6.82 3.04 -1.15
N THR A 102 -5.69 2.34 -1.10
CA THR A 102 -5.63 0.89 -0.87
C THR A 102 -5.23 0.53 0.54
N ALA A 103 -4.31 1.29 1.15
CA ALA A 103 -4.01 1.25 2.58
C ALA A 103 -4.10 2.68 3.14
N ARG A 104 -5.00 2.88 4.11
CA ARG A 104 -5.43 4.21 4.55
C ARG A 104 -4.64 4.80 5.71
N SER A 105 -3.64 4.08 6.20
CA SER A 105 -2.82 4.52 7.34
C SER A 105 -1.40 3.97 7.25
N LEU A 106 -0.56 4.34 8.19
CA LEU A 106 0.81 3.81 8.36
C LEU A 106 0.85 2.63 9.34
N ALA A 107 -0.27 1.94 9.56
CA ALA A 107 -0.37 0.84 10.52
C ALA A 107 0.49 -0.39 10.17
N ASP A 108 1.05 -0.43 8.96
CA ASP A 108 2.09 -1.35 8.51
C ASP A 108 3.49 -1.06 9.08
N LEU A 109 3.65 0.07 9.79
CA LEU A 109 4.87 0.47 10.47
C LEU A 109 4.72 0.35 11.99
N VAL A 110 5.84 0.25 12.68
CA VAL A 110 5.95 0.42 14.14
C VAL A 110 7.14 1.32 14.46
N LEU A 111 6.99 2.18 15.47
CA LEU A 111 8.10 2.91 16.03
C LEU A 111 8.60 2.14 17.25
N VAL A 112 9.88 1.76 17.23
CA VAL A 112 10.46 0.88 18.23
C VAL A 112 11.66 1.51 18.93
N VAL A 113 11.85 1.07 20.15
CA VAL A 113 13.01 1.37 21.01
C VAL A 113 13.54 0.07 21.60
N MET A 114 14.75 0.07 22.18
CA MET A 114 15.27 -1.06 22.94
C MET A 114 14.42 -1.29 24.21
N PRO A 115 14.33 -2.53 24.74
CA PRO A 115 13.47 -2.86 25.89
C PRO A 115 13.77 -2.04 27.15
N ASP A 116 15.05 -1.77 27.39
CA ASP A 116 15.58 -1.01 28.53
C ASP A 116 15.58 0.51 28.30
N SER A 117 15.17 0.98 27.14
CA SER A 117 15.11 2.40 26.80
C SER A 117 14.26 3.20 27.83
N PRO A 118 14.73 4.37 28.28
CA PRO A 118 13.97 5.25 29.16
C PRO A 118 12.78 5.91 28.47
N LEU A 119 12.73 5.93 27.13
CA LEU A 119 11.68 6.58 26.35
C LEU A 119 10.36 5.84 26.56
N LYS A 120 9.31 6.50 27.03
CA LYS A 120 7.99 5.92 27.29
C LYS A 120 6.92 6.44 26.33
N THR A 121 7.12 7.64 25.81
CA THR A 121 6.20 8.36 24.91
C THR A 121 6.98 8.98 23.75
N PRO A 122 6.32 9.33 22.63
CA PRO A 122 6.98 10.09 21.55
C PRO A 122 7.55 11.44 22.00
N ALA A 123 7.00 12.07 23.03
CA ALA A 123 7.52 13.35 23.57
C ALA A 123 8.94 13.20 24.16
N ASP A 124 9.29 12.00 24.64
CA ASP A 124 10.61 11.71 25.20
C ASP A 124 11.71 11.67 24.14
N LEU A 125 11.35 11.71 22.85
CA LEU A 125 12.30 11.82 21.74
C LEU A 125 12.99 13.19 21.66
N LYS A 126 12.56 14.19 22.44
CA LYS A 126 13.23 15.50 22.46
C LYS A 126 14.70 15.37 22.81
N GLY A 127 15.58 15.91 21.97
CA GLY A 127 17.04 15.82 22.10
C GLY A 127 17.63 14.44 21.77
N LYS A 128 16.84 13.51 21.24
CA LYS A 128 17.25 12.15 20.90
C LYS A 128 17.49 11.96 19.40
N LYS A 129 18.10 10.82 19.05
CA LYS A 129 18.38 10.43 17.67
C LYS A 129 17.31 9.45 17.18
N PHE A 130 16.67 9.79 16.07
CA PHE A 130 15.70 8.93 15.38
C PHE A 130 16.30 8.39 14.08
N GLY A 131 16.40 7.07 13.99
CA GLY A 131 16.94 6.39 12.83
C GLY A 131 15.93 6.34 11.68
N ILE A 132 16.36 6.74 10.48
CA ILE A 132 15.60 6.62 9.24
C ILE A 132 16.41 5.86 8.20
N SER A 133 15.76 5.19 7.25
CA SER A 133 16.47 4.54 6.15
C SER A 133 17.17 5.57 5.27
N ASN A 134 16.43 6.51 4.74
CA ASN A 134 16.92 7.59 3.88
C ASN A 134 16.10 8.85 4.12
N PRO A 135 16.65 10.03 3.79
CA PRO A 135 15.87 11.26 3.74
C PRO A 135 14.67 11.13 2.78
N LYS A 136 13.55 11.75 3.13
CA LYS A 136 12.30 11.72 2.37
C LYS A 136 11.70 10.31 2.27
N SER A 137 11.96 9.44 3.26
CA SER A 137 11.35 8.13 3.36
C SER A 137 9.99 8.18 4.07
N LEU A 138 9.17 7.14 3.87
CA LEU A 138 7.90 6.99 4.60
C LEU A 138 8.11 6.96 6.12
N GLY A 139 9.22 6.31 6.57
CA GLY A 139 9.60 6.27 7.98
C GLY A 139 9.93 7.65 8.56
N GLU A 140 10.58 8.53 7.78
CA GLU A 140 10.81 9.91 8.19
C GLU A 140 9.50 10.69 8.27
N MET A 141 8.63 10.58 7.26
CA MET A 141 7.31 11.22 7.27
C MET A 141 6.49 10.79 8.49
N MET A 142 6.46 9.48 8.78
CA MET A 142 5.81 8.96 9.98
C MET A 142 6.42 9.55 11.24
N GLY A 143 7.75 9.56 11.35
CA GLY A 143 8.47 10.14 12.48
C GLY A 143 8.08 11.60 12.71
N VAL A 144 8.09 12.44 11.66
CA VAL A 144 7.68 13.85 11.74
C VAL A 144 6.26 13.98 12.24
N LEU A 145 5.29 13.26 11.67
CA LEU A 145 3.89 13.34 12.11
C LEU A 145 3.67 12.89 13.56
N VAL A 146 4.36 11.82 13.98
CA VAL A 146 4.30 11.34 15.38
C VAL A 146 4.87 12.37 16.34
N MET A 147 5.99 13.01 15.97
CA MET A 147 6.64 14.04 16.77
C MET A 147 5.78 15.31 16.85
N GLU A 148 5.20 15.77 15.74
CA GLU A 148 4.28 16.91 15.72
C GLU A 148 3.06 16.67 16.62
N LYS A 149 2.46 15.47 16.54
CA LYS A 149 1.35 15.07 17.43
C LYS A 149 1.75 15.06 18.91
N ALA A 150 3.01 14.79 19.21
CA ALA A 150 3.58 14.86 20.55
C ALA A 150 4.01 16.27 20.99
N GLY A 151 3.77 17.30 20.16
CA GLY A 151 4.13 18.69 20.44
C GLY A 151 5.60 19.05 20.21
N LEU A 152 6.36 18.16 19.54
CA LEU A 152 7.74 18.40 19.15
C LEU A 152 7.79 19.17 17.83
N LYS A 153 8.85 19.98 17.67
CA LYS A 153 9.10 20.77 16.45
C LYS A 153 10.23 20.15 15.62
N GLN A 154 10.31 20.54 14.37
CA GLN A 154 11.46 20.22 13.52
C GLN A 154 12.75 20.71 14.20
N GLY A 155 13.74 19.82 14.32
CA GLY A 155 14.99 20.09 15.01
C GLY A 155 15.02 19.68 16.50
N ASP A 156 13.87 19.42 17.12
CA ASP A 156 13.83 18.87 18.48
C ASP A 156 14.38 17.43 18.54
N VAL A 157 14.36 16.71 17.42
CA VAL A 157 14.86 15.33 17.26
C VAL A 157 15.86 15.26 16.12
N GLN A 158 16.99 14.60 16.34
CA GLN A 158 18.02 14.43 15.33
C GLN A 158 17.65 13.25 14.41
N MET A 159 17.22 13.51 13.17
CA MET A 159 17.03 12.48 12.15
C MET A 159 18.39 11.98 11.65
N THR A 160 18.59 10.66 11.68
CA THR A 160 19.86 10.01 11.30
C THR A 160 19.61 9.02 10.17
N ALA A 161 20.12 9.31 8.98
CA ALA A 161 20.00 8.44 7.80
C ALA A 161 21.01 7.28 7.89
N LEU A 162 20.53 6.04 7.74
CA LEU A 162 21.32 4.81 7.96
C LEU A 162 21.35 3.90 6.72
N GLY A 163 20.88 4.40 5.57
CA GLY A 163 20.98 3.78 4.25
C GLY A 163 19.93 2.69 3.98
N SER A 164 19.39 2.04 5.02
CA SER A 164 18.36 1.00 4.88
C SER A 164 17.56 0.81 6.17
N LEU A 165 16.42 0.14 6.07
CA LEU A 165 15.60 -0.23 7.24
C LEU A 165 16.36 -1.18 8.18
N SER A 166 17.07 -2.17 7.63
CA SER A 166 17.91 -3.07 8.42
C SER A 166 19.08 -2.33 9.08
N GLY A 167 19.68 -1.35 8.38
CA GLY A 167 20.72 -0.47 8.93
C GLY A 167 20.21 0.36 10.11
N ALA A 168 19.00 0.91 10.00
CA ALA A 168 18.36 1.67 11.08
C ALA A 168 18.09 0.79 12.32
N LEU A 169 17.65 -0.45 12.10
CA LEU A 169 17.42 -1.39 13.18
C LEU A 169 18.73 -1.82 13.85
N THR A 170 19.78 -2.12 13.09
CA THR A 170 21.11 -2.43 13.62
C THR A 170 21.69 -1.25 14.39
N ALA A 171 21.49 -0.01 13.93
CA ALA A 171 21.91 1.18 14.64
C ALA A 171 21.19 1.37 15.99
N LEU A 172 19.91 1.02 16.05
CA LEU A 172 19.14 0.97 17.31
C LEU A 172 19.74 -0.07 18.26
N GLU A 173 19.98 -1.29 17.77
CA GLU A 173 20.56 -2.40 18.55
C GLU A 173 21.95 -2.05 19.15
N ASN A 174 22.72 -1.23 18.44
CA ASN A 174 24.05 -0.77 18.88
C ASN A 174 24.04 0.58 19.62
N GLY A 175 22.86 1.15 19.93
CA GLY A 175 22.74 2.41 20.65
C GLY A 175 23.22 3.65 19.87
N VAL A 176 23.35 3.56 18.54
CA VAL A 176 23.70 4.69 17.66
C VAL A 176 22.53 5.65 17.53
N VAL A 177 21.32 5.11 17.54
CA VAL A 177 20.07 5.87 17.59
C VAL A 177 19.20 5.38 18.74
N ASP A 178 18.30 6.24 19.25
CA ASP A 178 17.46 5.96 20.41
C ASP A 178 16.12 5.30 20.02
N ALA A 179 15.66 5.54 18.80
CA ALA A 179 14.43 4.98 18.25
C ALA A 179 14.53 4.87 16.73
N THR A 180 13.70 4.02 16.13
CA THR A 180 13.54 3.93 14.67
C THR A 180 12.13 3.47 14.30
N SER A 181 11.73 3.71 13.04
CA SER A 181 10.52 3.14 12.46
C SER A 181 10.85 2.04 11.48
N ILE A 182 10.14 0.93 11.58
CA ILE A 182 10.34 -0.24 10.71
C ILE A 182 8.99 -0.85 10.30
N PRO A 183 8.92 -1.53 9.14
CA PRO A 183 7.77 -2.34 8.77
C PRO A 183 7.46 -3.43 9.80
N ILE A 184 6.19 -3.67 10.05
CA ILE A 184 5.73 -4.67 11.01
C ILE A 184 6.21 -6.09 10.67
N ILE A 185 6.36 -6.42 9.38
CA ILE A 185 6.95 -7.71 8.94
C ILE A 185 8.41 -7.80 9.36
N LEU A 186 9.20 -6.75 9.16
CA LEU A 186 10.60 -6.73 9.60
C LEU A 186 10.71 -6.82 11.13
N PHE A 187 9.86 -6.08 11.86
CA PHE A 187 9.77 -6.14 13.30
C PHE A 187 9.53 -7.59 13.79
N ARG A 188 8.53 -8.28 13.24
CA ARG A 188 8.20 -9.66 13.59
C ARG A 188 9.31 -10.64 13.24
N SER A 189 9.89 -10.53 12.04
CA SER A 189 10.98 -11.41 11.60
C SER A 189 12.27 -11.28 12.41
N ARG A 190 12.43 -10.16 13.12
CA ARG A 190 13.60 -9.87 13.97
C ARG A 190 13.39 -10.14 15.45
N GLY A 191 12.28 -10.79 15.82
CA GLY A 191 11.98 -11.20 17.18
C GLY A 191 10.83 -10.42 17.85
N GLY A 192 10.28 -9.41 17.19
CA GLY A 192 9.12 -8.68 17.65
C GLY A 192 9.27 -8.10 19.07
N GLU A 193 8.23 -8.25 19.87
CA GLU A 193 8.17 -7.75 21.27
C GLU A 193 9.16 -8.43 22.22
N SER A 194 9.72 -9.59 21.85
CA SER A 194 10.75 -10.25 22.64
C SER A 194 12.11 -9.52 22.58
N LYS A 195 12.33 -8.72 21.53
CA LYS A 195 13.61 -8.04 21.29
C LYS A 195 13.50 -6.52 21.32
N TYR A 196 12.33 -5.97 21.02
CA TYR A 196 12.11 -4.52 20.96
C TYR A 196 10.85 -4.13 21.73
N ARG A 197 10.79 -2.91 22.19
CA ARG A 197 9.59 -2.34 22.77
C ARG A 197 8.96 -1.38 21.78
N VAL A 198 7.68 -1.58 21.47
CA VAL A 198 6.90 -0.68 20.63
C VAL A 198 6.61 0.60 21.40
N LEU A 199 7.06 1.73 20.88
CA LEU A 199 6.78 3.07 21.43
C LEU A 199 5.50 3.65 20.83
N VAL A 200 5.28 3.43 19.51
CA VAL A 200 4.04 3.77 18.80
C VAL A 200 3.65 2.59 17.93
N GLY A 201 2.49 2.05 18.18
CA GLY A 201 1.94 0.91 17.46
C GLY A 201 0.90 1.31 16.40
N PRO A 202 0.40 0.32 15.63
CA PRO A 202 -0.51 0.53 14.51
C PRO A 202 -1.72 1.42 14.79
N LYS A 203 -2.28 1.35 16.00
CA LYS A 203 -3.49 2.08 16.38
C LYS A 203 -3.26 3.59 16.62
N ASP A 204 -2.03 3.97 16.93
CA ASP A 204 -1.67 5.32 17.35
C ASP A 204 -1.02 6.14 16.25
N LEU A 205 -0.73 5.48 15.10
CA LEU A 205 -0.11 6.11 13.96
C LEU A 205 -1.06 7.05 13.21
N PRO A 206 -0.52 8.08 12.54
CA PRO A 206 -1.32 9.01 11.75
C PRO A 206 -2.10 8.32 10.62
N LEU A 207 -3.31 8.83 10.36
CA LEU A 207 -4.14 8.40 9.24
C LEU A 207 -3.71 9.13 7.96
N ILE A 208 -2.65 8.65 7.33
CA ILE A 208 -2.26 9.03 5.97
C ILE A 208 -2.13 7.77 5.13
N PRO A 209 -2.57 7.77 3.85
CA PRO A 209 -2.44 6.60 3.01
C PRO A 209 -0.99 6.16 2.85
N SER A 210 -0.69 4.91 3.19
CA SER A 210 0.60 4.32 2.82
C SER A 210 0.60 3.93 1.34
N GLN A 211 -0.50 3.37 0.83
CA GLN A 211 -0.60 2.88 -0.55
C GLN A 211 -1.86 3.38 -1.26
N VAL A 212 -1.72 3.55 -2.58
CA VAL A 212 -2.80 3.94 -3.50
C VAL A 212 -2.74 3.10 -4.77
N GLY A 213 -3.90 2.82 -5.35
CA GLY A 213 -3.97 2.38 -6.75
C GLY A 213 -3.69 3.58 -7.65
N MET A 214 -2.66 3.47 -8.49
CA MET A 214 -2.26 4.47 -9.46
C MET A 214 -2.50 3.95 -10.87
N ALA A 215 -3.02 4.82 -11.77
CA ALA A 215 -3.13 4.51 -13.19
C ALA A 215 -2.62 5.68 -14.04
N THR A 216 -2.19 5.37 -15.28
CA THR A 216 -1.88 6.39 -16.29
C THR A 216 -3.15 6.85 -17.00
N SER A 217 -3.17 8.07 -17.56
CA SER A 217 -4.28 8.55 -18.38
C SER A 217 -4.53 7.69 -19.61
N GLN A 218 -3.47 7.06 -20.16
CA GLN A 218 -3.59 6.09 -21.24
C GLN A 218 -4.38 4.85 -20.79
N ALA A 219 -4.01 4.25 -19.66
CA ALA A 219 -4.73 3.09 -19.11
C ALA A 219 -6.19 3.40 -18.81
N ILE A 220 -6.45 4.59 -18.25
CA ILE A 220 -7.80 5.11 -17.99
C ILE A 220 -8.64 5.17 -19.26
N LYS A 221 -8.06 5.64 -20.36
CA LYS A 221 -8.73 5.77 -21.64
C LYS A 221 -8.91 4.45 -22.38
N GLU A 222 -7.87 3.61 -22.39
CA GLU A 222 -7.80 2.42 -23.26
C GLU A 222 -8.28 1.14 -22.57
N GLN A 223 -8.19 1.08 -21.22
CA GLN A 223 -8.47 -0.13 -20.45
C GLN A 223 -9.41 0.10 -19.24
N PRO A 224 -10.46 0.95 -19.35
CA PRO A 224 -11.30 1.34 -18.20
C PRO A 224 -11.95 0.14 -17.52
N GLU A 225 -12.36 -0.88 -18.28
CA GLU A 225 -13.00 -2.07 -17.72
C GLU A 225 -12.00 -2.94 -16.94
N LYS A 226 -10.74 -3.02 -17.38
CA LYS A 226 -9.72 -3.72 -16.59
C LYS A 226 -9.47 -3.01 -15.26
N LEU A 227 -9.40 -1.68 -15.27
CA LEU A 227 -9.23 -0.90 -14.04
C LEU A 227 -10.41 -1.12 -13.06
N ARG A 228 -11.66 -1.11 -13.54
CA ARG A 228 -12.84 -1.43 -12.72
C ARG A 228 -12.78 -2.84 -12.15
N ALA A 229 -12.41 -3.80 -12.97
CA ALA A 229 -12.28 -5.20 -12.57
C ALA A 229 -11.18 -5.38 -11.50
N ILE A 230 -10.02 -4.71 -11.62
CA ILE A 230 -8.96 -4.69 -10.61
C ILE A 230 -9.50 -4.14 -9.29
N GLN A 231 -10.17 -2.96 -9.31
CA GLN A 231 -10.70 -2.35 -8.08
C GLN A 231 -11.73 -3.27 -7.40
N THR A 232 -12.61 -3.90 -8.19
CA THR A 232 -13.65 -4.79 -7.68
C THR A 232 -13.05 -6.06 -7.07
N ALA A 233 -12.14 -6.73 -7.78
CA ALA A 233 -11.48 -7.94 -7.29
C ALA A 233 -10.68 -7.68 -6.01
N ARG A 234 -9.93 -6.57 -5.98
CA ARG A 234 -9.18 -6.14 -4.80
C ARG A 234 -10.11 -5.85 -3.62
N ARG A 235 -11.24 -5.17 -3.86
CA ARG A 235 -12.27 -4.91 -2.83
C ARG A 235 -12.78 -6.20 -2.23
N GLU A 236 -13.07 -7.22 -3.05
CA GLU A 236 -13.47 -8.54 -2.56
C GLU A 236 -12.38 -9.17 -1.70
N GLY A 237 -11.11 -9.04 -2.10
CA GLY A 237 -9.97 -9.47 -1.29
C GLY A 237 -9.89 -8.74 0.06
N THR A 238 -10.16 -7.42 0.08
CA THR A 238 -10.21 -6.64 1.32
C THR A 238 -11.34 -7.12 2.23
N LYS A 239 -12.55 -7.27 1.71
CA LYS A 239 -13.70 -7.78 2.47
C LYS A 239 -13.41 -9.17 3.03
N PHE A 240 -12.82 -10.05 2.22
CA PHE A 240 -12.46 -11.39 2.65
C PHE A 240 -11.52 -11.38 3.87
N ILE A 241 -10.53 -10.48 3.92
CA ILE A 241 -9.65 -10.34 5.09
C ILE A 241 -10.44 -9.98 6.35
N TYR A 242 -11.42 -9.07 6.25
CA TYR A 242 -12.21 -8.63 7.39
C TYR A 242 -13.27 -9.65 7.82
N GLU A 243 -13.92 -10.32 6.87
CA GLU A 243 -15.04 -11.22 7.12
C GLU A 243 -14.60 -12.67 7.42
N HIS A 244 -13.43 -13.08 6.87
CA HIS A 244 -12.86 -14.43 6.97
C HIS A 244 -11.40 -14.38 7.44
N THR A 245 -11.14 -13.64 8.53
CA THR A 245 -9.78 -13.32 9.00
C THR A 245 -8.90 -14.55 9.20
N ASP A 246 -9.40 -15.64 9.78
CA ASP A 246 -8.59 -16.84 10.05
C ASP A 246 -8.21 -17.58 8.75
N GLU A 247 -9.12 -17.67 7.77
CA GLU A 247 -8.82 -18.23 6.44
C GLU A 247 -7.85 -17.31 5.67
N ALA A 248 -8.02 -16.00 5.80
CA ALA A 248 -7.07 -15.03 5.22
C ALA A 248 -5.66 -15.20 5.81
N ILE A 249 -5.53 -15.47 7.13
CA ILE A 249 -4.25 -15.73 7.76
C ILE A 249 -3.60 -16.99 7.17
N ASP A 250 -4.36 -18.05 6.88
CA ASP A 250 -3.82 -19.28 6.27
C ASP A 250 -3.23 -19.01 4.87
N ILE A 251 -3.92 -18.21 4.06
CA ILE A 251 -3.45 -17.82 2.72
C ILE A 251 -2.23 -16.90 2.85
N LEU A 252 -2.31 -15.87 3.69
CA LEU A 252 -1.25 -14.88 3.85
C LEU A 252 0.02 -15.47 4.47
N SER A 253 -0.09 -16.53 5.27
CA SER A 253 1.06 -17.23 5.84
C SER A 253 1.95 -17.87 4.76
N LYS A 254 1.36 -18.32 3.65
CA LYS A 254 2.12 -18.81 2.49
C LYS A 254 2.78 -17.66 1.71
N ILE A 255 2.13 -16.50 1.66
CA ILE A 255 2.64 -15.32 0.95
C ILE A 255 3.83 -14.70 1.69
N TYR A 256 3.73 -14.64 3.03
CA TYR A 256 4.73 -14.00 3.89
C TYR A 256 5.80 -14.96 4.45
N GLU A 257 5.96 -16.14 3.86
CA GLU A 257 7.08 -17.00 4.21
C GLU A 257 8.43 -16.26 4.10
N PRO A 258 9.36 -16.45 5.06
CA PRO A 258 9.37 -17.49 6.13
C PRO A 258 8.76 -17.03 7.49
N LEU A 259 7.92 -15.98 7.54
CA LEU A 259 7.32 -15.53 8.79
C LEU A 259 6.39 -16.62 9.34
N PRO A 260 6.53 -17.02 10.64
CA PRO A 260 5.68 -18.03 11.24
C PRO A 260 4.18 -17.65 11.18
N ARG A 261 3.30 -18.64 10.95
CA ARG A 261 1.85 -18.42 10.87
C ARG A 261 1.29 -17.66 12.08
N ASN A 262 1.80 -17.94 13.29
CA ASN A 262 1.37 -17.23 14.49
C ASN A 262 1.67 -15.71 14.40
N ASP A 263 2.86 -15.35 13.91
CA ASP A 263 3.26 -13.94 13.75
C ASP A 263 2.46 -13.24 12.65
N VAL A 264 2.17 -13.95 11.54
CA VAL A 264 1.23 -13.47 10.51
C VAL A 264 -0.15 -13.27 11.11
N GLY A 265 -0.63 -14.20 11.95
CA GLY A 265 -1.92 -14.11 12.61
C GLY A 265 -2.03 -12.89 13.53
N VAL A 266 -1.02 -12.63 14.34
CA VAL A 266 -0.98 -11.44 15.20
C VAL A 266 -0.99 -10.16 14.35
N MET A 267 -0.11 -10.07 13.36
CA MET A 267 -0.03 -8.93 12.44
C MET A 267 -1.36 -8.65 11.73
N VAL A 268 -1.98 -9.66 11.13
CA VAL A 268 -3.24 -9.50 10.41
C VAL A 268 -4.35 -9.02 11.35
N LYS A 269 -4.46 -9.58 12.55
CA LYS A 269 -5.47 -9.16 13.54
C LYS A 269 -5.27 -7.73 14.02
N GLU A 270 -4.03 -7.29 14.21
CA GLU A 270 -3.70 -5.90 14.54
C GLU A 270 -4.11 -4.94 13.40
N LEU A 271 -3.81 -5.29 12.15
CA LEU A 271 -4.15 -4.49 10.98
C LEU A 271 -5.66 -4.46 10.70
N VAL A 272 -6.39 -5.56 10.97
CA VAL A 272 -7.85 -5.60 10.95
C VAL A 272 -8.43 -4.64 11.98
N GLN A 273 -7.93 -4.67 13.22
CA GLN A 273 -8.36 -3.75 14.28
C GLN A 273 -8.07 -2.28 13.94
N ALA A 274 -6.94 -2.01 13.28
CA ALA A 274 -6.55 -0.68 12.80
C ALA A 274 -7.33 -0.23 11.55
N LYS A 275 -8.18 -1.08 10.96
CA LYS A 275 -8.87 -0.84 9.68
C LYS A 275 -7.90 -0.39 8.59
N PHE A 276 -6.75 -1.07 8.51
CA PHE A 276 -5.63 -0.70 7.65
C PHE A 276 -5.99 -0.73 6.17
N TRP A 277 -6.54 -1.86 5.69
CA TRP A 277 -6.93 -2.00 4.28
C TRP A 277 -8.24 -1.28 4.00
N SER A 278 -8.21 -0.40 3.00
CA SER A 278 -9.40 0.30 2.51
C SER A 278 -10.09 -0.53 1.42
N GLU A 279 -11.41 -0.40 1.30
CA GLU A 279 -12.15 -0.94 0.15
C GLU A 279 -11.88 -0.17 -1.16
N GLY A 280 -11.16 0.94 -1.10
CA GLY A 280 -10.76 1.73 -2.26
C GLY A 280 -11.18 3.21 -2.20
N ARG A 281 -12.12 3.60 -1.33
CA ARG A 281 -12.61 4.98 -1.23
C ARG A 281 -11.46 5.99 -1.17
N ILE A 282 -11.58 7.05 -1.95
CA ILE A 282 -10.63 8.17 -1.93
C ILE A 282 -11.10 9.19 -0.91
N GLU A 283 -10.36 9.30 0.17
CA GLU A 283 -10.59 10.25 1.26
C GLU A 283 -9.64 11.45 1.05
N MET A 284 -10.12 12.51 0.41
CA MET A 284 -9.30 13.71 0.09
C MET A 284 -8.55 14.28 1.29
N PRO A 285 -9.15 14.39 2.50
CA PRO A 285 -8.42 14.89 3.67
C PRO A 285 -7.16 14.07 4.02
N LEU A 286 -7.17 12.75 3.75
CA LEU A 286 -5.99 11.91 3.99
C LEU A 286 -4.87 12.21 3.00
N LEU A 287 -5.18 12.49 1.73
CA LEU A 287 -4.20 12.88 0.72
C LEU A 287 -3.62 14.29 1.01
N GLU A 288 -4.46 15.21 1.48
CA GLU A 288 -4.03 16.55 1.93
C GLU A 288 -3.07 16.46 3.12
N GLN A 289 -3.36 15.58 4.10
CA GLN A 289 -2.47 15.32 5.22
C GLN A 289 -1.15 14.67 4.77
N THR A 290 -1.20 13.82 3.74
CA THR A 290 0.02 13.26 3.12
C THR A 290 0.87 14.38 2.51
N MET A 291 0.27 15.31 1.76
CA MET A 291 1.00 16.47 1.22
C MET A 291 1.61 17.34 2.32
N HIS A 292 0.88 17.57 3.42
CA HIS A 292 1.42 18.29 4.58
C HIS A 292 2.70 17.61 5.11
N ALA A 293 2.64 16.30 5.36
CA ALA A 293 3.79 15.54 5.82
C ALA A 293 4.96 15.55 4.82
N MET A 294 4.66 15.45 3.51
CA MET A 294 5.67 15.52 2.45
C MET A 294 6.39 16.87 2.42
N LYS A 295 5.67 17.97 2.67
CA LYS A 295 6.27 19.31 2.81
C LYS A 295 7.16 19.40 4.03
N GLY A 296 6.72 18.86 5.16
CA GLY A 296 7.48 18.83 6.41
C GLY A 296 8.85 18.15 6.27
N VAL A 297 8.98 17.15 5.40
CA VAL A 297 10.27 16.48 5.10
C VAL A 297 10.94 17.00 3.81
N GLY A 298 10.43 18.08 3.21
CA GLY A 298 10.98 18.67 1.98
C GLY A 298 10.85 17.79 0.73
N MET A 299 9.89 16.88 0.70
CA MET A 299 9.62 16.00 -0.44
C MET A 299 8.83 16.72 -1.53
N LEU A 300 7.97 17.68 -1.18
CA LEU A 300 7.26 18.56 -2.10
C LEU A 300 7.81 19.98 -2.02
N GLN A 301 7.95 20.61 -3.19
CA GLN A 301 8.35 22.02 -3.33
C GLN A 301 7.14 22.94 -3.58
N LYS A 302 6.07 22.38 -4.16
CA LYS A 302 4.83 23.10 -4.53
C LYS A 302 3.62 22.29 -4.09
N ASP A 303 2.48 22.98 -3.99
CA ASP A 303 1.20 22.29 -3.82
C ASP A 303 0.80 21.58 -5.11
N VAL A 304 0.26 20.39 -4.94
CA VAL A 304 -0.35 19.59 -6.02
C VAL A 304 -1.87 19.79 -5.94
N ASP A 305 -2.47 20.16 -7.05
CA ASP A 305 -3.93 20.19 -7.16
C ASP A 305 -4.47 18.75 -7.25
N LEU A 306 -4.82 18.19 -6.09
CA LEU A 306 -5.29 16.82 -5.97
C LEU A 306 -6.56 16.56 -6.80
N SER A 307 -7.38 17.58 -7.08
CA SER A 307 -8.57 17.41 -7.92
C SER A 307 -8.24 17.00 -9.35
N LYS A 308 -7.02 17.33 -9.81
CA LYS A 308 -6.49 16.92 -11.12
C LYS A 308 -5.75 15.59 -11.09
N VAL A 309 -5.41 15.08 -9.91
CA VAL A 309 -4.62 13.84 -9.74
C VAL A 309 -5.51 12.67 -9.35
N VAL A 310 -6.71 12.93 -8.82
CA VAL A 310 -7.64 11.90 -8.36
C VAL A 310 -8.68 11.59 -9.45
N ASP A 311 -8.98 10.29 -9.62
CA ASP A 311 -10.09 9.81 -10.45
C ASP A 311 -10.77 8.61 -9.78
N SER A 312 -11.92 8.84 -9.13
CA SER A 312 -12.69 7.81 -8.45
C SER A 312 -13.67 7.04 -9.37
N SER A 313 -13.74 7.35 -10.68
CA SER A 313 -14.75 6.79 -11.60
C SER A 313 -14.62 5.29 -11.85
N PHE A 314 -13.49 4.68 -11.44
CA PHE A 314 -13.21 3.25 -11.54
C PHE A 314 -13.63 2.47 -10.30
N LEU A 315 -13.97 3.15 -9.22
CA LEU A 315 -14.47 2.52 -8.00
C LEU A 315 -15.91 2.04 -8.17
N PRO A 316 -16.35 1.03 -7.42
CA PRO A 316 -17.77 0.70 -7.27
C PRO A 316 -18.60 1.94 -6.88
N PRO A 317 -19.84 2.09 -7.36
CA PRO A 317 -20.63 3.33 -7.21
C PRO A 317 -20.79 3.81 -5.76
N ASP A 318 -20.84 2.90 -4.79
CA ASP A 318 -20.94 3.20 -3.36
C ASP A 318 -19.65 3.81 -2.76
N LEU A 319 -18.54 3.75 -3.48
CA LEU A 319 -17.23 4.28 -3.06
C LEU A 319 -16.82 5.55 -3.81
N GLN A 320 -17.57 5.96 -4.84
CA GLN A 320 -17.26 7.14 -5.66
C GLN A 320 -17.61 8.48 -4.99
N LYS A 321 -18.38 8.44 -3.90
CA LYS A 321 -18.89 9.62 -3.18
C LYS A 321 -18.07 9.89 -1.92
#